data_04235cd0cab927dc0b2c0cbefacf1725
#
_entry.id   04235cd0cab927dc0b2c0cbefacf1725
#
_cell.length_a   1.000
_cell.length_b   1.000
_cell.length_c   1.000
_cell.angle_alpha   90.00
_cell.angle_beta   90.00
_cell.angle_gamma   90.00
#
_symmetry.space_group_name_H-M   'P 1'
#
loop_
_entity.id
_entity.type
_entity.pdbx_description
1 polymer ?
#
loop_
_entity_poly.entity_id
_entity_poly.type
_entity_poly.pdbx_seq_one_letter_code
_entity_poly.pdbx_strand_id
1 'polypeptide(L)'
;IVVGGSFFGDNLSFISDTTVAATNTQGCRMKDKFLVNIYIVLPAALAIVAIYTFLGFGVASTHAPSSIQYLNILPYVLVIVTAIFGMNVMAVLTLGIGMTGIIGIWNELIIITMLAGGLLEIIRMNGGVDYVINKLTARINGKRGAEGTIALLVALVDVCTANNTVSILTVGGIAKDVSQRYGVDSRKSASILDTMSCCIQGIIPYGAQLLMAAGLAKIN
;
A
#
# COMPACT_ATOMS: atom_id res chain seq x y z
N ILE A 1 -3.33 -16.27 -4.21
CA ILE A 1 -1.85 -16.29 -4.38
C ILE A 1 -1.38 -15.04 -5.10
N VAL A 2 -1.89 -14.72 -6.31
CA VAL A 2 -1.44 -13.56 -7.12
C VAL A 2 -1.60 -12.25 -6.35
N VAL A 3 -2.77 -11.99 -5.77
CA VAL A 3 -3.05 -10.77 -4.98
C VAL A 3 -2.14 -10.66 -3.75
N GLY A 4 -1.96 -11.75 -3.01
CA GLY A 4 -1.03 -11.77 -1.87
C GLY A 4 0.42 -11.51 -2.29
N GLY A 5 0.85 -12.03 -3.43
CA GLY A 5 2.16 -11.74 -4.02
C GLY A 5 2.32 -10.27 -4.43
N SER A 6 1.26 -9.63 -4.91
CA SER A 6 1.25 -8.21 -5.26
C SER A 6 1.48 -7.32 -4.03
N PHE A 7 0.75 -7.54 -2.92
CA PHE A 7 0.96 -6.81 -1.67
C PHE A 7 2.35 -7.02 -1.08
N PHE A 8 2.88 -8.25 -1.20
CA PHE A 8 4.26 -8.52 -0.80
C PHE A 8 5.26 -7.74 -1.65
N GLY A 9 5.06 -7.72 -2.98
CA GLY A 9 5.89 -6.97 -3.91
C GLY A 9 5.85 -5.47 -3.64
N ASP A 10 4.69 -4.91 -3.35
CA ASP A 10 4.50 -3.50 -3.00
C ASP A 10 5.33 -3.12 -1.77
N ASN A 11 5.24 -3.92 -0.71
CA ASN A 11 5.96 -3.67 0.55
C ASN A 11 7.49 -3.78 0.43
N LEU A 12 8.02 -4.66 -0.42
CA LEU A 12 9.47 -4.83 -0.66
C LEU A 12 10.00 -4.06 -1.87
N SER A 13 9.17 -3.33 -2.58
CA SER A 13 9.58 -2.54 -3.74
C SER A 13 10.40 -1.30 -3.34
N PHE A 14 11.37 -0.94 -4.17
CA PHE A 14 12.05 0.36 -4.11
C PHE A 14 11.28 1.47 -4.83
N ILE A 15 10.32 1.11 -5.68
CA ILE A 15 9.63 2.03 -6.61
C ILE A 15 8.16 2.22 -6.20
N SER A 16 7.68 1.46 -5.22
CA SER A 16 6.31 1.57 -4.71
C SER A 16 6.03 2.96 -4.16
N ASP A 17 4.85 3.49 -4.45
CA ASP A 17 4.36 4.77 -3.95
C ASP A 17 4.28 4.79 -2.41
N THR A 18 3.93 3.68 -1.79
CA THR A 18 3.94 3.50 -0.32
C THR A 18 5.34 3.63 0.26
N THR A 19 6.32 2.97 -0.36
CA THR A 19 7.73 3.08 0.05
C THR A 19 8.25 4.51 -0.09
N VAL A 20 7.93 5.17 -1.21
CA VAL A 20 8.31 6.58 -1.44
C VAL A 20 7.65 7.50 -0.41
N ALA A 21 6.35 7.34 -0.17
CA ALA A 21 5.62 8.12 0.83
C ALA A 21 6.17 7.92 2.25
N ALA A 22 6.39 6.67 2.66
CA ALA A 22 6.91 6.35 3.99
C ALA A 22 8.32 6.88 4.23
N THR A 23 9.23 6.73 3.26
CA THR A 23 10.62 7.20 3.38
C THR A 23 10.73 8.72 3.35
N ASN A 24 9.96 9.38 2.50
CA ASN A 24 9.93 10.84 2.42
C ASN A 24 9.38 11.48 3.69
N THR A 25 8.29 10.96 4.23
CA THR A 25 7.69 11.49 5.47
C THR A 25 8.61 11.31 6.68
N GLN A 26 9.34 10.18 6.75
CA GLN A 26 10.27 9.92 7.84
C GLN A 26 11.67 10.51 7.63
N GLY A 27 11.99 10.99 6.43
CA GLY A 27 13.29 11.55 6.08
C GLY A 27 14.43 10.52 6.09
N CYS A 28 14.15 9.28 5.67
CA CYS A 28 15.14 8.22 5.56
C CYS A 28 15.33 7.76 4.11
N ARG A 29 16.47 7.09 3.82
CA ARG A 29 16.73 6.57 2.47
C ARG A 29 15.95 5.28 2.23
N MET A 30 15.43 5.10 1.01
CA MET A 30 14.69 3.89 0.61
C MET A 30 15.50 2.61 0.86
N LYS A 31 16.81 2.62 0.57
CA LYS A 31 17.69 1.48 0.83
C LYS A 31 17.72 1.08 2.31
N ASP A 32 17.76 2.05 3.20
CA ASP A 32 17.86 1.80 4.64
C ASP A 32 16.52 1.25 5.19
N LYS A 33 15.39 1.74 4.70
CA LYS A 33 14.06 1.19 5.00
C LYS A 33 13.93 -0.25 4.47
N PHE A 34 14.37 -0.51 3.25
CA PHE A 34 14.33 -1.85 2.65
C PHE A 34 15.08 -2.88 3.50
N LEU A 35 16.27 -2.55 3.98
CA LEU A 35 17.06 -3.45 4.83
C LEU A 35 16.34 -3.80 6.15
N VAL A 36 15.64 -2.85 6.75
CA VAL A 36 14.84 -3.11 7.95
C VAL A 36 13.62 -3.97 7.60
N ASN A 37 12.97 -3.65 6.48
CA ASN A 37 11.73 -4.29 6.07
C ASN A 37 11.91 -5.76 5.69
N ILE A 38 13.02 -6.11 5.04
CA ILE A 38 13.28 -7.49 4.57
C ILE A 38 13.33 -8.48 5.73
N TYR A 39 13.86 -8.07 6.90
CA TYR A 39 13.89 -8.93 8.09
C TYR A 39 12.51 -9.23 8.66
N ILE A 40 11.53 -8.36 8.43
CA ILE A 40 10.15 -8.51 8.91
C ILE A 40 9.33 -9.28 7.87
N VAL A 41 9.42 -8.89 6.63
CA VAL A 41 8.53 -9.34 5.54
C VAL A 41 8.97 -10.67 4.95
N LEU A 42 10.29 -10.93 4.83
CA LEU A 42 10.80 -12.16 4.24
C LEU A 42 10.39 -13.43 5.01
N PRO A 43 10.48 -13.49 6.36
CA PRO A 43 10.01 -14.67 7.09
C PRO A 43 8.50 -14.92 6.91
N ALA A 44 7.70 -13.86 6.90
CA ALA A 44 6.27 -13.96 6.67
C ALA A 44 5.95 -14.48 5.26
N ALA A 45 6.66 -13.99 4.25
CA ALA A 45 6.52 -14.45 2.88
C ALA A 45 6.88 -15.93 2.71
N LEU A 46 8.00 -16.36 3.30
CA LEU A 46 8.41 -17.76 3.25
C LEU A 46 7.37 -18.68 3.92
N ALA A 47 6.79 -18.26 5.07
CA ALA A 47 5.72 -18.98 5.72
C ALA A 47 4.47 -19.07 4.83
N ILE A 48 4.06 -17.98 4.19
CA ILE A 48 2.91 -17.95 3.28
C ILE A 48 3.15 -18.82 2.05
N VAL A 49 4.34 -18.76 1.44
CA VAL A 49 4.70 -19.61 0.30
C VAL A 49 4.65 -21.08 0.69
N ALA A 50 5.17 -21.46 1.87
CA ALA A 50 5.09 -22.83 2.37
C ALA A 50 3.63 -23.28 2.55
N ILE A 51 2.78 -22.45 3.15
CA ILE A 51 1.35 -22.74 3.34
C ILE A 51 0.66 -22.90 1.98
N TYR A 52 0.87 -22.00 1.03
CA TYR A 52 0.26 -22.09 -0.29
C TYR A 52 0.76 -23.29 -1.09
N THR A 53 2.03 -23.64 -0.96
CA THR A 53 2.57 -24.84 -1.59
C THR A 53 1.87 -26.08 -1.02
N PHE A 54 1.76 -26.15 0.31
CA PHE A 54 1.12 -27.28 0.99
C PHE A 54 -0.38 -27.41 0.66
N LEU A 55 -1.12 -26.29 0.65
CA LEU A 55 -2.56 -26.26 0.32
C LEU A 55 -2.81 -26.43 -1.18
N GLY A 56 -1.85 -26.07 -2.04
CA GLY A 56 -1.95 -26.17 -3.49
C GLY A 56 -1.64 -27.56 -4.06
N PHE A 57 -1.10 -28.46 -3.27
CA PHE A 57 -0.87 -29.85 -3.69
C PHE A 57 -2.21 -30.55 -3.98
N GLY A 58 -2.47 -30.86 -5.24
CA GLY A 58 -3.68 -31.60 -5.66
C GLY A 58 -4.85 -30.73 -6.12
N VAL A 59 -4.72 -29.41 -6.13
CA VAL A 59 -5.74 -28.53 -6.72
C VAL A 59 -5.49 -28.41 -8.24
N ALA A 60 -6.28 -29.12 -9.05
CA ALA A 60 -6.29 -28.93 -10.48
C ALA A 60 -6.95 -27.59 -10.82
N SER A 61 -6.25 -26.71 -11.55
CA SER A 61 -6.85 -25.46 -12.04
C SER A 61 -7.89 -25.80 -13.11
N THR A 62 -9.16 -25.56 -12.82
CA THR A 62 -10.28 -25.76 -13.76
C THR A 62 -10.55 -24.56 -14.66
N HIS A 63 -9.77 -23.50 -14.55
CA HIS A 63 -9.93 -22.33 -15.38
C HIS A 63 -9.20 -22.49 -16.72
N ALA A 64 -9.97 -22.60 -17.80
CA ALA A 64 -9.43 -22.42 -19.14
C ALA A 64 -8.84 -21.01 -19.25
N PRO A 65 -7.66 -20.83 -19.85
CA PRO A 65 -7.10 -19.50 -20.05
C PRO A 65 -8.06 -18.67 -20.90
N SER A 66 -8.60 -17.60 -20.33
CA SER A 66 -9.33 -16.61 -21.09
C SER A 66 -8.38 -15.97 -22.11
N SER A 67 -8.90 -15.61 -23.29
CA SER A 67 -8.11 -14.97 -24.34
C SER A 67 -7.33 -13.77 -23.78
N ILE A 68 -6.01 -13.83 -23.88
CA ILE A 68 -5.13 -12.75 -23.42
C ILE A 68 -5.31 -11.56 -24.37
N GLN A 69 -5.82 -10.46 -23.85
CA GLN A 69 -5.87 -9.20 -24.58
C GLN A 69 -4.52 -8.49 -24.42
N TYR A 70 -3.63 -8.71 -25.39
CA TYR A 70 -2.27 -8.13 -25.38
C TYR A 70 -2.27 -6.60 -25.28
N LEU A 71 -3.32 -5.93 -25.76
CA LEU A 71 -3.45 -4.48 -25.69
C LEU A 71 -3.49 -3.97 -24.24
N ASN A 72 -4.06 -4.74 -23.31
CA ASN A 72 -4.15 -4.39 -21.91
C ASN A 72 -2.81 -4.53 -21.16
N ILE A 73 -1.85 -5.23 -21.75
CA ILE A 73 -0.49 -5.40 -21.17
C ILE A 73 0.38 -4.18 -21.48
N LEU A 74 0.08 -3.44 -22.53
CA LEU A 74 0.91 -2.35 -23.04
C LEU A 74 1.18 -1.23 -21.99
N PRO A 75 0.18 -0.74 -21.21
CA PRO A 75 0.42 0.26 -20.17
C PRO A 75 1.40 -0.21 -19.07
N TYR A 76 1.32 -1.49 -18.69
CA TYR A 76 2.21 -2.06 -17.67
C TYR A 76 3.65 -2.15 -18.16
N VAL A 77 3.84 -2.57 -19.41
CA VAL A 77 5.17 -2.60 -20.04
C VAL A 77 5.74 -1.19 -20.12
N LEU A 78 4.94 -0.21 -20.53
CA LEU A 78 5.36 1.20 -20.60
C LEU A 78 5.82 1.72 -19.23
N VAL A 79 5.05 1.49 -18.17
CA VAL A 79 5.38 1.91 -16.81
C VAL A 79 6.67 1.26 -16.32
N ILE A 80 6.85 -0.06 -16.55
CA ILE A 80 8.06 -0.77 -16.15
C ILE A 80 9.28 -0.24 -16.91
N VAL A 81 9.19 -0.08 -18.22
CA VAL A 81 10.29 0.40 -19.06
C VAL A 81 10.69 1.82 -18.66
N THR A 82 9.74 2.74 -18.50
CA THR A 82 10.02 4.13 -18.12
C THR A 82 10.58 4.23 -16.70
N ALA A 83 10.14 3.37 -15.77
CA ALA A 83 10.71 3.28 -14.44
C ALA A 83 12.17 2.78 -14.44
N ILE A 84 12.49 1.78 -15.27
CA ILE A 84 13.88 1.28 -15.43
C ILE A 84 14.80 2.36 -16.01
N PHE A 85 14.30 3.21 -16.92
CA PHE A 85 15.04 4.37 -17.44
C PHE A 85 15.24 5.49 -16.41
N GLY A 86 14.74 5.33 -15.17
CA GLY A 86 14.94 6.29 -14.09
C GLY A 86 14.14 7.57 -14.24
N MET A 87 13.03 7.53 -14.99
CA MET A 87 12.12 8.69 -15.08
C MET A 87 11.49 9.01 -13.72
N ASN A 88 11.10 10.26 -13.54
CA ASN A 88 10.39 10.70 -12.34
C ASN A 88 9.09 9.88 -12.17
N VAL A 89 8.87 9.35 -10.95
CA VAL A 89 7.72 8.49 -10.61
C VAL A 89 6.39 9.14 -11.00
N MET A 90 6.22 10.44 -10.77
CA MET A 90 4.99 11.17 -11.16
C MET A 90 4.78 11.16 -12.68
N ALA A 91 5.84 11.31 -13.46
CA ALA A 91 5.78 11.27 -14.92
C ALA A 91 5.43 9.85 -15.42
N VAL A 92 6.05 8.81 -14.82
CA VAL A 92 5.77 7.40 -15.14
C VAL A 92 4.31 7.04 -14.88
N LEU A 93 3.77 7.43 -13.72
CA LEU A 93 2.37 7.17 -13.35
C LEU A 93 1.41 7.96 -14.25
N THR A 94 1.71 9.22 -14.56
CA THR A 94 0.88 10.04 -15.45
C THR A 94 0.81 9.45 -16.86
N LEU A 95 1.94 8.96 -17.39
CA LEU A 95 1.99 8.25 -18.68
C LEU A 95 1.17 6.96 -18.65
N GLY A 96 1.28 6.16 -17.57
CA GLY A 96 0.49 4.95 -17.38
C GLY A 96 -1.01 5.23 -17.37
N ILE A 97 -1.45 6.21 -16.58
CA ILE A 97 -2.86 6.64 -16.50
C ILE A 97 -3.37 7.16 -17.86
N GLY A 98 -2.58 8.01 -18.53
CA GLY A 98 -2.92 8.53 -19.84
C GLY A 98 -3.11 7.41 -20.88
N MET A 99 -2.24 6.42 -20.88
CA MET A 99 -2.30 5.31 -21.81
C MET A 99 -3.48 4.36 -21.53
N THR A 100 -3.78 4.07 -20.26
CA THR A 100 -4.97 3.30 -19.88
C THR A 100 -6.26 4.03 -20.25
N GLY A 101 -6.30 5.35 -20.11
CA GLY A 101 -7.42 6.18 -20.54
C GLY A 101 -7.63 6.15 -22.06
N ILE A 102 -6.57 6.21 -22.86
CA ILE A 102 -6.63 6.12 -24.33
C ILE A 102 -7.12 4.74 -24.80
N ILE A 103 -6.71 3.65 -24.12
CA ILE A 103 -7.14 2.29 -24.45
C ILE A 103 -8.60 2.04 -24.04
N GLY A 104 -9.22 2.98 -23.30
CA GLY A 104 -10.64 2.89 -22.93
C GLY A 104 -10.91 1.94 -21.75
N ILE A 105 -9.88 1.61 -20.95
CA ILE A 105 -10.04 0.83 -19.71
C ILE A 105 -10.58 1.75 -18.61
N TRP A 106 -11.71 2.38 -18.84
CA TRP A 106 -12.43 3.15 -17.83
C TRP A 106 -13.27 2.17 -17.02
N ASN A 107 -12.86 1.88 -15.78
CA ASN A 107 -13.59 1.01 -14.88
C ASN A 107 -14.37 1.82 -13.84
N GLU A 108 -15.47 1.25 -13.34
CA GLU A 108 -16.25 1.73 -12.18
C GLU A 108 -15.36 2.09 -10.98
N LEU A 109 -14.16 1.51 -10.93
CA LEU A 109 -13.15 1.74 -9.91
C LEU A 109 -12.74 3.22 -9.78
N ILE A 110 -12.67 3.97 -10.88
CA ILE A 110 -12.31 5.39 -10.87
C ILE A 110 -13.36 6.19 -10.09
N ILE A 111 -14.63 5.88 -10.29
CA ILE A 111 -15.74 6.55 -9.59
C ILE A 111 -15.68 6.24 -8.09
N ILE A 112 -15.45 4.98 -7.73
CA ILE A 112 -15.35 4.54 -6.34
C ILE A 112 -14.18 5.21 -5.63
N THR A 113 -13.00 5.26 -6.27
CA THR A 113 -11.81 5.91 -5.68
C THR A 113 -11.99 7.42 -5.55
N MET A 114 -12.64 8.09 -6.49
CA MET A 114 -12.97 9.52 -6.39
C MET A 114 -13.96 9.79 -5.25
N LEU A 115 -15.00 8.97 -5.11
CA LEU A 115 -15.98 9.10 -4.01
C LEU A 115 -15.32 8.84 -2.65
N ALA A 116 -14.47 7.81 -2.55
CA ALA A 116 -13.72 7.52 -1.33
C ALA A 116 -12.77 8.65 -0.95
N GLY A 117 -12.07 9.24 -1.93
CA GLY A 117 -11.22 10.42 -1.73
C GLY A 117 -12.01 11.64 -1.25
N GLY A 118 -13.18 11.89 -1.83
CA GLY A 118 -14.07 12.97 -1.40
C GLY A 118 -14.59 12.78 0.02
N LEU A 119 -14.97 11.55 0.39
CA LEU A 119 -15.42 11.22 1.75
C LEU A 119 -14.31 11.43 2.78
N LEU A 120 -13.08 11.01 2.44
CA LEU A 120 -11.90 11.25 3.28
C LEU A 120 -11.69 12.74 3.54
N GLU A 121 -11.78 13.58 2.50
CA GLU A 121 -11.56 15.01 2.66
C GLU A 121 -12.63 15.63 3.57
N ILE A 122 -13.89 15.18 3.50
CA ILE A 122 -14.96 15.61 4.41
C ILE A 122 -14.62 15.21 5.86
N ILE A 123 -14.15 13.98 6.10
CA ILE A 123 -13.74 13.51 7.44
C ILE A 123 -12.58 14.35 7.98
N ARG A 124 -11.62 14.66 7.11
CA ARG A 124 -10.45 15.47 7.45
C ARG A 124 -10.82 16.91 7.78
N MET A 125 -11.65 17.55 6.95
CA MET A 125 -12.15 18.92 7.17
C MET A 125 -12.95 19.05 8.48
N ASN A 126 -13.64 18.00 8.91
CA ASN A 126 -14.39 17.97 10.17
C ASN A 126 -13.52 17.60 11.39
N GLY A 127 -12.19 17.50 11.24
CA GLY A 127 -11.28 17.19 12.33
C GLY A 127 -11.36 15.76 12.85
N GLY A 128 -12.03 14.85 12.12
CA GLY A 128 -12.16 13.45 12.52
C GLY A 128 -10.83 12.72 12.62
N VAL A 129 -9.94 12.98 11.68
CA VAL A 129 -8.58 12.42 11.67
C VAL A 129 -7.78 12.95 12.86
N ASP A 130 -7.81 14.27 13.10
CA ASP A 130 -7.10 14.91 14.21
C ASP A 130 -7.58 14.43 15.58
N TYR A 131 -8.88 14.17 15.73
CA TYR A 131 -9.45 13.59 16.95
C TYR A 131 -8.85 12.21 17.25
N VAL A 132 -8.81 11.32 16.26
CA VAL A 132 -8.24 9.96 16.41
C VAL A 132 -6.76 10.05 16.76
N ILE A 133 -6.01 10.90 16.06
CA ILE A 133 -4.58 11.13 16.30
C ILE A 133 -4.32 11.59 17.73
N ASN A 134 -4.99 12.64 18.18
CA ASN A 134 -4.79 13.21 19.51
C ASN A 134 -5.13 12.21 20.62
N LYS A 135 -6.18 11.41 20.43
CA LYS A 135 -6.60 10.39 21.40
C LYS A 135 -5.61 9.24 21.52
N LEU A 136 -5.00 8.84 20.43
CA LEU A 136 -4.02 7.75 20.40
C LEU A 136 -2.65 8.19 20.91
N THR A 137 -2.19 9.39 20.52
CA THR A 137 -0.90 9.92 20.95
C THR A 137 -0.85 10.27 22.44
N ALA A 138 -2.00 10.60 23.05
CA ALA A 138 -2.09 10.89 24.50
C ALA A 138 -1.75 9.69 25.41
N ARG A 139 -1.74 8.47 24.90
CA ARG A 139 -1.52 7.23 25.68
C ARG A 139 -0.17 6.56 25.44
N ILE A 140 0.77 7.25 24.80
CA ILE A 140 2.08 6.65 24.48
C ILE A 140 2.94 6.48 25.72
N ASN A 141 3.33 5.24 26.01
CA ASN A 141 4.27 4.89 27.06
C ASN A 141 5.52 4.23 26.44
N GLY A 142 6.59 5.01 26.30
CA GLY A 142 7.89 4.53 25.86
C GLY A 142 7.97 4.13 24.37
N LYS A 143 9.13 3.63 23.98
CA LYS A 143 9.47 3.34 22.57
C LYS A 143 8.52 2.31 21.91
N ARG A 144 8.23 1.19 22.59
CA ARG A 144 7.32 0.16 22.06
C ARG A 144 5.89 0.66 21.93
N GLY A 145 5.45 1.50 22.88
CA GLY A 145 4.15 2.16 22.81
C GLY A 145 4.05 3.12 21.62
N ALA A 146 5.13 3.85 21.33
CA ALA A 146 5.22 4.72 20.16
C ALA A 146 5.13 3.92 18.84
N GLU A 147 5.88 2.82 18.71
CA GLU A 147 5.83 1.91 17.56
C GLU A 147 4.40 1.36 17.34
N GLY A 148 3.76 0.89 18.42
CA GLY A 148 2.39 0.41 18.37
C GLY A 148 1.36 1.49 18.01
N THR A 149 1.57 2.72 18.49
CA THR A 149 0.70 3.86 18.15
C THR A 149 0.83 4.25 16.69
N ILE A 150 2.05 4.29 16.13
CA ILE A 150 2.29 4.56 14.71
C ILE A 150 1.58 3.50 13.85
N ALA A 151 1.74 2.23 14.22
CA ALA A 151 1.08 1.12 13.53
C ALA A 151 -0.45 1.24 13.54
N LEU A 152 -1.02 1.53 14.72
CA LEU A 152 -2.46 1.68 14.88
C LEU A 152 -3.01 2.92 14.16
N LEU A 153 -2.28 4.03 14.18
CA LEU A 153 -2.66 5.27 13.49
C LEU A 153 -2.78 5.03 11.98
N VAL A 154 -1.73 4.50 11.36
CA VAL A 154 -1.78 4.26 9.91
C VAL A 154 -2.84 3.22 9.55
N ALA A 155 -3.03 2.19 10.38
CA ALA A 155 -4.06 1.17 10.19
C ALA A 155 -5.48 1.77 10.20
N LEU A 156 -5.79 2.62 11.20
CA LEU A 156 -7.10 3.25 11.31
C LEU A 156 -7.37 4.24 10.17
N VAL A 157 -6.37 5.05 9.82
CA VAL A 157 -6.50 5.98 8.70
C VAL A 157 -6.65 5.20 7.39
N ASP A 158 -5.97 4.08 7.22
CA ASP A 158 -6.10 3.25 6.02
C ASP A 158 -7.47 2.61 5.88
N VAL A 159 -8.07 2.14 6.97
CA VAL A 159 -9.48 1.71 6.98
C VAL A 159 -10.41 2.83 6.52
N CYS A 160 -10.16 4.08 6.94
CA CYS A 160 -11.00 5.22 6.55
C CYS A 160 -10.78 5.65 5.09
N THR A 161 -9.55 5.55 4.58
CA THR A 161 -9.16 6.08 3.26
C THR A 161 -9.24 5.03 2.15
N ALA A 162 -9.18 3.75 2.51
CA ALA A 162 -9.00 2.63 1.58
C ALA A 162 -7.82 2.83 0.60
N ASN A 163 -6.81 3.60 1.04
CA ASN A 163 -5.64 3.94 0.22
C ASN A 163 -4.40 4.08 1.10
N ASN A 164 -3.49 3.13 0.97
CA ASN A 164 -2.27 3.04 1.77
C ASN A 164 -1.35 4.27 1.63
N THR A 165 -1.17 4.81 0.43
CA THR A 165 -0.32 5.99 0.20
C THR A 165 -0.90 7.23 0.88
N VAL A 166 -2.21 7.46 0.75
CA VAL A 166 -2.90 8.58 1.41
C VAL A 166 -2.81 8.45 2.92
N SER A 167 -2.97 7.25 3.45
CA SER A 167 -2.84 6.95 4.88
C SER A 167 -1.44 7.29 5.40
N ILE A 168 -0.41 6.83 4.70
CA ILE A 168 0.99 7.11 5.05
C ILE A 168 1.28 8.61 5.02
N LEU A 169 0.85 9.32 3.98
CA LEU A 169 1.05 10.77 3.87
C LEU A 169 0.33 11.53 4.97
N THR A 170 -0.89 11.11 5.33
CA THR A 170 -1.69 11.75 6.39
C THR A 170 -1.05 11.58 7.76
N VAL A 171 -0.60 10.37 8.09
CA VAL A 171 -0.02 10.04 9.41
C VAL A 171 1.48 10.33 9.49
N GLY A 172 2.16 10.43 8.35
CA GLY A 172 3.62 10.44 8.27
C GLY A 172 4.30 11.54 9.08
N GLY A 173 3.76 12.76 9.07
CA GLY A 173 4.27 13.86 9.87
C GLY A 173 4.21 13.57 11.37
N ILE A 174 3.07 13.07 11.83
CA ILE A 174 2.84 12.71 13.23
C ILE A 174 3.71 11.54 13.65
N ALA A 175 3.81 10.52 12.80
CA ALA A 175 4.69 9.38 13.03
C ALA A 175 6.14 9.82 13.19
N LYS A 176 6.59 10.82 12.42
CA LYS A 176 7.92 11.43 12.56
C LYS A 176 8.11 12.10 13.91
N ASP A 177 7.16 12.93 14.33
CA ASP A 177 7.21 13.64 15.60
C ASP A 177 7.21 12.65 16.78
N VAL A 178 6.34 11.65 16.74
CA VAL A 178 6.28 10.56 17.72
C VAL A 178 7.60 9.78 17.75
N SER A 179 8.16 9.45 16.58
CA SER A 179 9.42 8.72 16.48
C SER A 179 10.58 9.49 17.09
N GLN A 180 10.68 10.78 16.81
CA GLN A 180 11.72 11.66 17.38
C GLN A 180 11.57 11.78 18.89
N ARG A 181 10.35 11.99 19.38
CA ARG A 181 10.06 12.16 20.81
C ARG A 181 10.37 10.93 21.65
N TYR A 182 10.12 9.73 21.13
CA TYR A 182 10.28 8.46 21.85
C TYR A 182 11.51 7.65 21.43
N GLY A 183 12.38 8.21 20.59
CA GLY A 183 13.63 7.58 20.15
C GLY A 183 13.43 6.35 19.24
N VAL A 184 12.36 6.35 18.43
CA VAL A 184 12.16 5.33 17.38
C VAL A 184 13.02 5.69 16.19
N ASP A 185 13.75 4.71 15.63
CA ASP A 185 14.54 4.90 14.42
C ASP A 185 13.62 5.24 13.22
N SER A 186 13.99 6.29 12.46
CA SER A 186 13.19 6.75 11.30
C SER A 186 12.99 5.65 10.26
N ARG A 187 13.97 4.78 10.06
CA ARG A 187 13.89 3.62 9.15
C ARG A 187 12.85 2.61 9.62
N LYS A 188 12.79 2.38 10.94
CA LYS A 188 11.81 1.48 11.55
C LYS A 188 10.41 2.10 11.48
N SER A 189 10.27 3.39 11.73
CA SER A 189 9.01 4.10 11.59
C SER A 189 8.48 4.04 10.15
N ALA A 190 9.33 4.28 9.15
CA ALA A 190 8.98 4.14 7.74
C ALA A 190 8.54 2.69 7.40
N SER A 191 9.25 1.70 7.93
CA SER A 191 8.89 0.28 7.74
C SER A 191 7.53 -0.05 8.37
N ILE A 192 7.24 0.46 9.58
CA ILE A 192 5.95 0.25 10.25
C ILE A 192 4.81 0.88 9.43
N LEU A 193 4.98 2.14 8.99
CA LEU A 193 3.98 2.83 8.18
C LEU A 193 3.63 2.03 6.92
N ASP A 194 4.63 1.60 6.18
CA ASP A 194 4.47 0.87 4.93
C ASP A 194 3.90 -0.54 5.16
N THR A 195 4.48 -1.32 6.09
CA THR A 195 4.03 -2.70 6.35
C THR A 195 2.60 -2.74 6.88
N MET A 196 2.24 -1.83 7.79
CA MET A 196 0.90 -1.82 8.37
C MET A 196 -0.15 -1.34 7.38
N SER A 197 0.14 -0.32 6.56
CA SER A 197 -0.79 0.11 5.52
C SER A 197 -1.02 -1.00 4.48
N CYS A 198 0.04 -1.65 3.98
CA CYS A 198 -0.11 -2.77 3.05
C CYS A 198 -0.87 -3.96 3.66
N CYS A 199 -0.67 -4.24 4.96
CA CYS A 199 -1.38 -5.30 5.67
C CYS A 199 -2.88 -4.99 5.75
N ILE A 200 -3.25 -3.79 6.16
CA ILE A 200 -4.65 -3.36 6.30
C ILE A 200 -5.32 -3.30 4.92
N GLN A 201 -4.65 -2.74 3.93
CA GLN A 201 -5.16 -2.68 2.56
C GLN A 201 -5.46 -4.07 1.98
N GLY A 202 -4.70 -5.10 2.38
CA GLY A 202 -4.95 -6.49 2.01
C GLY A 202 -6.15 -7.14 2.70
N ILE A 203 -6.64 -6.55 3.79
CA ILE A 203 -7.76 -7.09 4.60
C ILE A 203 -9.08 -6.39 4.27
N ILE A 204 -9.05 -5.08 3.97
CA ILE A 204 -10.27 -4.29 3.72
C ILE A 204 -10.92 -4.67 2.39
N PRO A 205 -12.20 -5.11 2.39
CA PRO A 205 -12.84 -5.63 1.18
C PRO A 205 -13.16 -4.55 0.13
N TYR A 206 -13.20 -3.29 0.52
CA TYR A 206 -13.44 -2.14 -0.36
C TYR A 206 -12.15 -1.45 -0.84
N GLY A 207 -10.98 -2.04 -0.57
CA GLY A 207 -9.69 -1.55 -1.09
C GLY A 207 -9.61 -1.73 -2.62
N ALA A 208 -9.08 -0.71 -3.30
CA ALA A 208 -9.02 -0.68 -4.76
C ALA A 208 -8.36 -1.93 -5.37
N GLN A 209 -7.31 -2.44 -4.74
CA GLN A 209 -6.57 -3.61 -5.21
C GLN A 209 -7.40 -4.89 -5.14
N LEU A 210 -8.16 -5.09 -4.03
CA LEU A 210 -9.03 -6.26 -3.88
C LEU A 210 -10.24 -6.18 -4.80
N LEU A 211 -10.85 -5.00 -4.96
CA LEU A 211 -11.95 -4.78 -5.88
C LEU A 211 -11.52 -5.03 -7.34
N MET A 212 -10.33 -4.56 -7.73
CA MET A 212 -9.77 -4.86 -9.06
C MET A 212 -9.55 -6.36 -9.26
N ALA A 213 -8.97 -7.02 -8.27
CA ALA A 213 -8.71 -8.46 -8.34
C ALA A 213 -10.02 -9.26 -8.43
N ALA A 214 -11.04 -8.90 -7.65
CA ALA A 214 -12.38 -9.52 -7.71
C ALA A 214 -13.05 -9.30 -9.07
N GLY A 215 -13.00 -8.08 -9.61
CA GLY A 215 -13.53 -7.75 -10.92
C GLY A 215 -12.86 -8.53 -12.04
N LEU A 216 -11.53 -8.67 -12.03
CA LEU A 216 -10.78 -9.46 -13.01
C LEU A 216 -11.07 -10.97 -12.87
N ALA A 217 -11.25 -11.46 -11.65
CA ALA A 217 -11.59 -12.84 -11.38
C ALA A 217 -13.08 -13.16 -11.57
N LYS A 218 -13.92 -12.14 -11.84
CA LYS A 218 -15.39 -12.25 -11.92
C LYS A 218 -16.00 -12.93 -10.69
N ILE A 219 -15.48 -12.63 -9.52
CA ILE A 219 -15.97 -13.11 -8.21
C ILE A 219 -16.72 -11.93 -7.56
N ASN A 220 -17.96 -12.18 -7.14
CA ASN A 220 -18.78 -11.21 -6.37
C ASN A 220 -18.55 -11.38 -4.87
#